data_c6e15855185e2d70c6b91ac477b2921b
#
_entry.id   c6e15855185e2d70c6b91ac477b2921b
#
_cell.length_a   1.000
_cell.length_b   1.000
_cell.length_c   1.000
_cell.angle_alpha   90.00
_cell.angle_beta   90.00
_cell.angle_gamma   90.00
#
_symmetry.space_group_name_H-M   'P 1'
#
loop_
_entity.id
_entity.type
_entity.pdbx_description
1 polymer ?
#
loop_
_entity_poly.entity_id
_entity_poly.type
_entity_poly.pdbx_seq_one_letter_code
_entity_poly.pdbx_strand_id
1 'polypeptide(L)'
;MNRIRINILLLLLCIFIPGVAQNVSDGWNKNRTARLTKPVFVYNNWSAYDELSDNIPLDEALAMKELDHIVRLKKLGVQVDYYMMDAFWFDVNEGYRKWRPDCWPEGPKRWLDACKREGIKPGLWFSTNLLRIGGEANTMKIIPEWESSVAEDGTTLCLFRGGYLHHLMQTLQMYADMGIKMFKFDFAYFDAATPDAKCTMLPTDIEEQNKNAFISAIKEFRYRNPDVLFIGYNGFGGDMENTVTPFRKTVDLRWLEIFDTMYCGDPRLSDVPMMNFWRSQDLYSDHMTFQYLFNGVPVRRIDNCAFMIGTTGTCYNRALNAWKGMMILTMARGG
;
A
#
# COMPACT_ATOMS: atom_id res chain seq x y z
N MET A 1 -36.87 -10.50 -36.15
CA MET A 1 -35.93 -9.42 -36.57
C MET A 1 -35.18 -8.71 -35.43
N ASN A 2 -35.53 -8.94 -34.16
CA ASN A 2 -34.91 -8.18 -33.06
C ASN A 2 -33.62 -8.78 -32.44
N ARG A 3 -33.28 -10.04 -32.69
CA ARG A 3 -32.09 -10.68 -32.13
C ARG A 3 -30.77 -10.29 -32.85
N ILE A 4 -30.85 -9.98 -34.13
CA ILE A 4 -29.65 -9.61 -34.92
C ILE A 4 -29.17 -8.17 -34.60
N ARG A 5 -30.09 -7.26 -34.26
CA ARG A 5 -29.73 -5.87 -33.92
C ARG A 5 -29.04 -5.73 -32.57
N ILE A 6 -29.34 -6.59 -31.58
CA ILE A 6 -28.72 -6.59 -30.27
C ILE A 6 -27.27 -7.08 -30.37
N ASN A 7 -27.00 -8.11 -31.18
CA ASN A 7 -25.66 -8.64 -31.36
C ASN A 7 -24.74 -7.68 -32.12
N ILE A 8 -25.27 -6.87 -33.05
CA ILE A 8 -24.49 -5.86 -33.77
C ILE A 8 -24.14 -4.68 -32.85
N LEU A 9 -25.03 -4.28 -31.95
CA LEU A 9 -24.77 -3.21 -30.98
C LEU A 9 -23.71 -3.62 -29.95
N LEU A 10 -23.77 -4.85 -29.47
CA LEU A 10 -22.75 -5.43 -28.57
C LEU A 10 -21.41 -5.60 -29.28
N LEU A 11 -21.41 -5.99 -30.56
CA LEU A 11 -20.17 -6.10 -31.35
C LEU A 11 -19.54 -4.71 -31.62
N LEU A 12 -20.36 -3.70 -31.89
CA LEU A 12 -19.89 -2.32 -32.06
C LEU A 12 -19.36 -1.71 -30.76
N LEU A 13 -19.95 -2.00 -29.60
CA LEU A 13 -19.39 -1.59 -28.31
C LEU A 13 -18.04 -2.28 -28.04
N CYS A 14 -17.89 -3.55 -28.38
CA CYS A 14 -16.62 -4.26 -28.22
C CYS A 14 -15.51 -3.78 -29.17
N ILE A 15 -15.84 -3.20 -30.32
CA ILE A 15 -14.85 -2.69 -31.29
C ILE A 15 -14.34 -1.29 -30.91
N PHE A 16 -15.15 -0.47 -30.20
CA PHE A 16 -14.75 0.89 -29.82
C PHE A 16 -13.98 0.98 -28.49
N ILE A 17 -14.15 0.04 -27.58
CA ILE A 17 -13.47 0.05 -26.27
C ILE A 17 -11.97 -0.22 -26.36
N PRO A 18 -11.45 -1.16 -27.20
CA PRO A 18 -10.02 -1.40 -27.31
C PRO A 18 -9.21 -0.19 -27.79
N GLY A 19 -9.76 0.58 -28.68
CA GLY A 19 -9.05 1.76 -29.25
C GLY A 19 -8.87 2.90 -28.27
N VAL A 20 -9.83 3.13 -27.37
CA VAL A 20 -9.75 4.16 -26.33
C VAL A 20 -8.82 3.70 -25.21
N ALA A 21 -8.94 2.44 -24.79
CA ALA A 21 -8.07 1.85 -23.77
C ALA A 21 -6.61 1.78 -24.25
N GLN A 22 -6.37 1.46 -25.53
CA GLN A 22 -5.06 1.37 -26.10
C GLN A 22 -4.41 2.75 -26.28
N ASN A 23 -5.16 3.77 -26.68
CA ASN A 23 -4.66 5.15 -26.79
C ASN A 23 -4.33 5.76 -25.41
N VAL A 24 -5.11 5.44 -24.38
CA VAL A 24 -4.81 5.84 -23.00
C VAL A 24 -3.56 5.11 -22.52
N SER A 25 -3.43 3.78 -22.77
CA SER A 25 -2.27 3.00 -22.37
C SER A 25 -0.99 3.42 -23.11
N ASP A 26 -1.07 3.77 -24.40
CA ASP A 26 0.10 4.16 -25.21
C ASP A 26 0.59 5.58 -24.87
N GLY A 27 -0.31 6.52 -24.57
CA GLY A 27 0.04 7.82 -24.01
C GLY A 27 0.71 7.72 -22.65
N TRP A 28 0.32 6.72 -21.87
CA TRP A 28 0.85 6.41 -20.55
C TRP A 28 2.24 5.76 -20.59
N ASN A 29 2.49 4.89 -21.56
CA ASN A 29 3.77 4.19 -21.69
C ASN A 29 4.92 5.06 -22.19
N LYS A 30 4.63 6.16 -22.90
CA LYS A 30 5.66 6.99 -23.53
C LYS A 30 6.50 7.81 -22.56
N ASN A 31 6.01 8.07 -21.33
CA ASN A 31 6.69 8.96 -20.38
C ASN A 31 7.09 8.30 -19.04
N ARG A 32 7.00 6.98 -18.91
CA ARG A 32 7.22 6.32 -17.60
C ARG A 32 8.00 5.04 -17.73
N THR A 33 9.20 5.08 -17.19
CA THR A 33 10.00 3.87 -16.90
C THR A 33 9.22 2.97 -15.96
N ALA A 34 8.57 1.96 -16.51
CA ALA A 34 7.97 0.90 -15.71
C ALA A 34 9.10 0.13 -15.02
N ARG A 35 9.31 0.36 -13.74
CA ARG A 35 10.30 -0.39 -12.94
C ARG A 35 9.89 -1.85 -12.79
N LEU A 36 8.60 -2.12 -12.67
CA LEU A 36 8.08 -3.47 -12.62
C LEU A 36 7.81 -3.97 -14.02
N THR A 37 8.70 -4.81 -14.50
CA THR A 37 8.55 -5.55 -15.77
C THR A 37 7.89 -6.92 -15.57
N LYS A 38 7.84 -7.40 -14.35
CA LYS A 38 7.24 -8.68 -13.93
C LYS A 38 6.42 -8.49 -12.66
N PRO A 39 5.41 -9.32 -12.41
CA PRO A 39 4.74 -9.37 -11.13
C PRO A 39 5.75 -9.60 -10.00
N VAL A 40 5.53 -8.96 -8.86
CA VAL A 40 6.26 -9.20 -7.61
C VAL A 40 5.29 -9.75 -6.58
N PHE A 41 5.74 -10.69 -5.79
CA PHE A 41 4.96 -11.36 -4.77
C PHE A 41 5.43 -10.91 -3.40
N VAL A 42 4.53 -10.27 -2.67
CA VAL A 42 4.81 -9.66 -1.37
C VAL A 42 4.05 -10.42 -0.29
N TYR A 43 4.78 -10.94 0.69
CA TYR A 43 4.16 -11.31 1.96
C TYR A 43 4.08 -10.06 2.83
N ASN A 44 2.88 -9.67 3.19
CA ASN A 44 2.61 -8.56 4.10
C ASN A 44 2.03 -9.16 5.40
N ASN A 45 2.61 -8.83 6.54
CA ASN A 45 2.21 -9.42 7.81
C ASN A 45 1.05 -8.68 8.51
N TRP A 46 0.42 -7.71 7.87
CA TRP A 46 -0.71 -6.97 8.42
C TRP A 46 -1.79 -7.89 8.97
N SER A 47 -2.26 -8.83 8.14
CA SER A 47 -3.34 -9.74 8.55
C SER A 47 -2.94 -10.76 9.59
N ALA A 48 -1.66 -11.11 9.71
CA ALA A 48 -1.20 -11.99 10.78
C ALA A 48 -1.15 -11.29 12.14
N TYR A 49 -1.11 -9.97 12.14
CA TYR A 49 -0.94 -9.15 13.33
C TYR A 49 -2.24 -8.45 13.73
N ASP A 50 -2.80 -7.60 12.85
CA ASP A 50 -3.94 -6.74 13.16
C ASP A 50 -5.26 -7.52 13.19
N GLU A 51 -5.49 -8.31 12.18
CA GLU A 51 -6.75 -9.03 11.99
C GLU A 51 -6.90 -10.26 12.90
N LEU A 52 -5.82 -10.78 13.45
CA LEU A 52 -5.86 -11.92 14.37
C LEU A 52 -6.02 -11.49 15.81
N SER A 53 -5.44 -10.39 16.18
CA SER A 53 -5.52 -9.83 17.53
C SER A 53 -4.82 -8.48 17.58
N ASP A 54 -5.54 -7.46 17.96
CA ASP A 54 -4.96 -6.15 18.33
C ASP A 54 -3.97 -6.24 19.51
N ASN A 55 -3.85 -7.41 20.12
CA ASN A 55 -3.06 -7.66 21.31
C ASN A 55 -1.80 -8.49 21.10
N ILE A 56 -1.58 -9.02 19.88
CA ILE A 56 -0.34 -9.75 19.59
C ILE A 56 0.69 -8.75 19.09
N PRO A 57 1.76 -8.49 19.85
CA PRO A 57 2.81 -7.59 19.41
C PRO A 57 3.53 -8.18 18.20
N LEU A 58 3.81 -7.32 17.21
CA LEU A 58 4.70 -7.64 16.09
C LEU A 58 6.14 -7.59 16.59
N ASP A 59 6.56 -8.63 17.26
CA ASP A 59 7.90 -8.77 17.80
C ASP A 59 8.86 -9.51 16.85
N GLU A 60 10.13 -9.49 17.18
CA GLU A 60 11.15 -10.18 16.41
C GLU A 60 10.89 -11.68 16.31
N ALA A 61 10.40 -12.31 17.38
CA ALA A 61 10.14 -13.75 17.41
C ALA A 61 9.03 -14.14 16.44
N LEU A 62 7.94 -13.37 16.40
CA LEU A 62 6.85 -13.55 15.44
C LEU A 62 7.35 -13.35 14.02
N ALA A 63 8.06 -12.27 13.76
CA ALA A 63 8.59 -11.96 12.43
C ALA A 63 9.54 -13.05 11.90
N MET A 64 10.38 -13.61 12.76
CA MET A 64 11.27 -14.71 12.41
C MET A 64 10.49 -16.01 12.14
N LYS A 65 9.45 -16.29 12.90
CA LYS A 65 8.55 -17.44 12.67
C LYS A 65 7.82 -17.33 11.34
N GLU A 66 7.35 -16.14 10.98
CA GLU A 66 6.74 -15.86 9.68
C GLU A 66 7.74 -16.05 8.54
N LEU A 67 8.96 -15.54 8.71
CA LEU A 67 10.02 -15.74 7.72
C LEU A 67 10.33 -17.21 7.49
N ASP A 68 10.39 -18.02 8.54
CA ASP A 68 10.57 -19.49 8.41
C ASP A 68 9.41 -20.12 7.63
N HIS A 69 8.21 -19.60 7.78
CA HIS A 69 7.03 -20.04 7.01
C HIS A 69 7.15 -19.69 5.53
N ILE A 70 7.54 -18.45 5.23
CA ILE A 70 7.80 -17.98 3.86
C ILE A 70 8.87 -18.83 3.21
N VAL A 71 9.96 -19.13 3.91
CA VAL A 71 11.06 -19.98 3.39
C VAL A 71 10.57 -21.40 3.08
N ARG A 72 9.69 -21.97 3.92
CA ARG A 72 9.07 -23.27 3.61
C ARG A 72 8.20 -23.22 2.36
N LEU A 73 7.39 -22.17 2.20
CA LEU A 73 6.59 -21.98 0.98
C LEU A 73 7.48 -21.84 -0.26
N LYS A 74 8.59 -21.11 -0.18
CA LYS A 74 9.56 -20.99 -1.28
C LYS A 74 10.16 -22.34 -1.66
N LYS A 75 10.49 -23.19 -0.68
CA LYS A 75 10.99 -24.57 -0.94
C LYS A 75 9.94 -25.44 -1.63
N LEU A 76 8.67 -25.15 -1.48
CA LEU A 76 7.57 -25.82 -2.18
C LEU A 76 7.27 -25.20 -3.56
N GLY A 77 8.06 -24.23 -4.01
CA GLY A 77 7.91 -23.59 -5.32
C GLY A 77 7.02 -22.34 -5.33
N VAL A 78 6.56 -21.85 -4.18
CA VAL A 78 5.82 -20.59 -4.10
C VAL A 78 6.81 -19.43 -4.24
N GLN A 79 6.56 -18.53 -5.19
CA GLN A 79 7.36 -17.33 -5.34
C GLN A 79 6.99 -16.34 -4.23
N VAL A 80 7.98 -15.87 -3.48
CA VAL A 80 7.87 -14.74 -2.55
C VAL A 80 9.14 -13.90 -2.73
N ASP A 81 8.96 -12.66 -3.18
CA ASP A 81 10.06 -11.74 -3.49
C ASP A 81 10.35 -10.80 -2.33
N TYR A 82 9.31 -10.39 -1.62
CA TYR A 82 9.38 -9.40 -0.54
C TYR A 82 8.69 -9.89 0.73
N TYR A 83 9.23 -9.47 1.87
CA TYR A 83 8.56 -9.53 3.16
C TYR A 83 8.36 -8.11 3.66
N MET A 84 7.10 -7.65 3.64
CA MET A 84 6.68 -6.35 4.12
C MET A 84 6.36 -6.42 5.61
N MET A 85 7.12 -5.70 6.42
CA MET A 85 6.80 -5.43 7.82
C MET A 85 5.80 -4.28 7.85
N ASP A 86 4.56 -4.57 8.21
CA ASP A 86 3.48 -3.61 8.28
C ASP A 86 3.53 -2.76 9.56
N ALA A 87 2.49 -2.01 9.87
CA ALA A 87 2.43 -1.04 10.97
C ALA A 87 2.94 -1.56 12.33
N PHE A 88 3.21 -0.64 13.26
CA PHE A 88 3.57 -0.89 14.67
C PHE A 88 4.98 -1.43 14.97
N TRP A 89 5.85 -1.54 13.98
CA TRP A 89 7.25 -1.92 14.18
C TRP A 89 8.09 -0.80 14.84
N PHE A 90 7.65 0.45 14.76
CA PHE A 90 8.40 1.66 15.11
C PHE A 90 8.17 2.12 16.55
N ASP A 91 9.18 2.79 17.10
CA ASP A 91 9.06 3.51 18.37
C ASP A 91 8.33 4.85 18.14
N VAL A 92 7.19 5.02 18.77
CA VAL A 92 6.36 6.23 18.66
C VAL A 92 7.06 7.51 19.14
N ASN A 93 8.14 7.39 19.92
CA ASN A 93 8.89 8.54 20.43
C ASN A 93 9.96 9.05 19.48
N GLU A 94 10.29 8.29 18.41
CA GLU A 94 11.48 8.49 17.60
C GLU A 94 11.18 8.70 16.11
N GLY A 95 9.91 8.89 15.76
CA GLY A 95 9.50 9.28 14.43
C GLY A 95 9.94 8.35 13.31
N TYR A 96 9.73 7.07 13.45
CA TYR A 96 10.18 6.01 12.55
C TYR A 96 11.68 5.74 12.52
N ARG A 97 12.52 6.51 13.21
CA ARG A 97 13.99 6.26 13.19
C ARG A 97 14.42 5.06 14.00
N LYS A 98 13.61 4.62 14.94
CA LYS A 98 13.90 3.46 15.77
C LYS A 98 12.79 2.44 15.75
N TRP A 99 13.17 1.21 15.96
CA TRP A 99 12.26 0.10 16.20
C TRP A 99 11.81 0.08 17.66
N ARG A 100 10.63 -0.41 17.90
CA ARG A 100 10.07 -0.55 19.26
C ARG A 100 10.99 -1.41 20.13
N PRO A 101 11.56 -0.89 21.22
CA PRO A 101 12.55 -1.62 22.00
C PRO A 101 11.97 -2.80 22.76
N ASP A 102 10.68 -2.76 23.12
CA ASP A 102 9.96 -3.86 23.77
C ASP A 102 9.73 -5.07 22.85
N CYS A 103 9.65 -4.86 21.54
CA CYS A 103 9.43 -5.90 20.54
C CYS A 103 10.72 -6.27 19.78
N TRP A 104 11.65 -5.33 19.65
CA TRP A 104 12.87 -5.42 18.86
C TRP A 104 14.08 -4.88 19.65
N PRO A 105 14.50 -5.56 20.73
CA PRO A 105 15.52 -5.01 21.64
C PRO A 105 16.86 -4.72 20.96
N GLU A 106 17.23 -5.51 19.94
CA GLU A 106 18.47 -5.31 19.16
C GLU A 106 18.19 -4.65 17.79
N GLY A 107 16.99 -4.10 17.60
CA GLY A 107 16.54 -3.56 16.30
C GLY A 107 16.34 -4.65 15.24
N PRO A 108 16.24 -4.28 13.96
CA PRO A 108 15.84 -5.20 12.89
C PRO A 108 16.95 -6.08 12.35
N LYS A 109 18.18 -5.96 12.86
CA LYS A 109 19.37 -6.57 12.24
C LYS A 109 19.23 -8.07 11.96
N ARG A 110 18.74 -8.83 12.92
CA ARG A 110 18.58 -10.28 12.79
C ARG A 110 17.60 -10.65 11.69
N TRP A 111 16.48 -9.93 11.59
CA TRP A 111 15.46 -10.12 10.56
C TRP A 111 16.00 -9.73 9.17
N LEU A 112 16.70 -8.60 9.05
CA LEU A 112 17.31 -8.14 7.81
C LEU A 112 18.36 -9.13 7.30
N ASP A 113 19.23 -9.61 8.16
CA ASP A 113 20.26 -10.61 7.83
C ASP A 113 19.62 -11.93 7.39
N ALA A 114 18.53 -12.34 8.03
CA ALA A 114 17.80 -13.55 7.67
C ALA A 114 17.09 -13.39 6.32
N CYS A 115 16.42 -12.29 6.05
CA CYS A 115 15.83 -11.99 4.76
C CYS A 115 16.88 -12.03 3.64
N LYS A 116 18.01 -11.37 3.85
CA LYS A 116 19.14 -11.39 2.90
C LYS A 116 19.64 -12.78 2.61
N ARG A 117 19.84 -13.61 3.64
CA ARG A 117 20.29 -15.01 3.50
C ARG A 117 19.33 -15.86 2.67
N GLU A 118 18.04 -15.65 2.85
CA GLU A 118 16.99 -16.40 2.15
C GLU A 118 16.63 -15.82 0.77
N GLY A 119 17.28 -14.73 0.35
CA GLY A 119 17.00 -14.05 -0.91
C GLY A 119 15.61 -13.42 -0.97
N ILE A 120 15.10 -12.95 0.18
CA ILE A 120 13.85 -12.23 0.34
C ILE A 120 14.19 -10.77 0.61
N LYS A 121 13.56 -9.85 -0.11
CA LYS A 121 13.79 -8.42 0.05
C LYS A 121 12.90 -7.88 1.18
N PRO A 122 13.43 -7.19 2.18
CA PRO A 122 12.62 -6.61 3.22
C PRO A 122 11.92 -5.33 2.76
N GLY A 123 10.70 -5.11 3.25
CA GLY A 123 9.93 -3.89 3.08
C GLY A 123 9.44 -3.33 4.41
N LEU A 124 9.15 -2.03 4.45
CA LEU A 124 8.61 -1.34 5.62
C LEU A 124 7.41 -0.50 5.28
N TRP A 125 6.45 -0.49 6.18
CA TRP A 125 5.28 0.36 6.18
C TRP A 125 5.53 1.70 6.87
N PHE A 126 4.91 2.76 6.34
CA PHE A 126 4.90 4.11 6.92
C PHE A 126 3.51 4.72 6.79
N SER A 127 3.05 5.43 7.82
CA SER A 127 2.02 6.44 7.62
C SER A 127 2.62 7.61 6.85
N THR A 128 1.89 8.14 5.88
CA THR A 128 2.37 9.28 5.09
C THR A 128 2.50 10.52 5.96
N ASN A 129 1.44 10.86 6.68
CA ASN A 129 1.43 12.05 7.53
C ASN A 129 0.36 12.04 8.65
N LEU A 130 -0.20 10.88 8.99
CA LEU A 130 -1.08 10.74 10.15
C LEU A 130 -0.26 10.33 11.38
N LEU A 131 -0.42 11.04 12.49
CA LEU A 131 0.27 10.75 13.75
C LEU A 131 -0.36 9.60 14.53
N ARG A 132 -1.69 9.49 14.49
CA ARG A 132 -2.43 8.49 15.27
C ARG A 132 -2.84 7.32 14.37
N ILE A 133 -2.23 6.17 14.61
CA ILE A 133 -2.49 4.94 13.85
C ILE A 133 -3.01 3.90 14.83
N GLY A 134 -4.30 3.55 14.72
CA GLY A 134 -4.93 2.67 15.70
C GLY A 134 -5.17 3.36 17.05
N GLY A 135 -4.85 2.69 18.14
CA GLY A 135 -5.08 3.21 19.49
C GLY A 135 -4.11 4.32 19.93
N GLU A 136 -4.37 4.87 21.10
CA GLU A 136 -3.54 5.92 21.71
C GLU A 136 -2.07 5.50 21.90
N ALA A 137 -1.84 4.24 22.22
CA ALA A 137 -0.50 3.69 22.40
C ALA A 137 0.38 3.72 21.14
N ASN A 138 -0.24 3.84 19.97
CA ASN A 138 0.44 3.89 18.67
C ASN A 138 0.45 5.31 18.07
N THR A 139 0.13 6.32 18.87
CA THR A 139 0.19 7.72 18.45
C THR A 139 1.63 8.20 18.48
N MET A 140 2.16 8.57 17.33
CA MET A 140 3.50 9.11 17.19
C MET A 140 3.62 10.43 17.92
N LYS A 141 4.65 10.58 18.76
CA LYS A 141 4.90 11.81 19.49
C LYS A 141 5.52 12.86 18.56
N ILE A 142 5.08 14.09 18.77
CA ILE A 142 5.67 15.25 18.11
C ILE A 142 7.06 15.46 18.69
N ILE A 143 8.06 15.54 17.83
CA ILE A 143 9.43 15.87 18.20
C ILE A 143 9.82 17.22 17.63
N PRO A 144 10.82 17.93 18.21
CA PRO A 144 11.17 19.28 17.81
C PRO A 144 11.50 19.46 16.33
N GLU A 145 12.02 18.41 15.68
CA GLU A 145 12.42 18.44 14.26
C GLU A 145 11.24 18.71 13.31
N TRP A 146 10.02 18.37 13.70
CA TRP A 146 8.83 18.58 12.86
C TRP A 146 7.65 19.23 13.58
N GLU A 147 7.83 19.76 14.78
CA GLU A 147 6.75 20.42 15.54
C GLU A 147 6.03 21.46 14.68
N SER A 148 6.77 22.21 13.89
CA SER A 148 6.24 23.22 12.98
C SER A 148 5.49 22.65 11.75
N SER A 149 5.48 21.34 11.56
CA SER A 149 4.67 20.66 10.52
C SER A 149 3.29 20.26 11.03
N VAL A 150 3.04 20.33 12.35
CA VAL A 150 1.77 19.87 12.91
C VAL A 150 0.63 20.70 12.36
N ALA A 151 -0.37 20.01 11.79
CA ALA A 151 -1.56 20.66 11.26
C ALA A 151 -2.46 21.15 12.40
N GLU A 152 -3.37 22.05 12.06
CA GLU A 152 -4.32 22.63 13.04
C GLU A 152 -5.17 21.56 13.74
N ASP A 153 -5.43 20.44 13.08
CA ASP A 153 -6.16 19.30 13.66
C ASP A 153 -5.41 18.57 14.78
N GLY A 154 -4.10 18.81 14.92
CA GLY A 154 -3.23 18.18 15.91
C GLY A 154 -2.97 16.70 15.65
N THR A 155 -3.44 16.14 14.54
CA THR A 155 -3.36 14.70 14.22
C THR A 155 -2.64 14.40 12.91
N THR A 156 -2.54 15.37 12.03
CA THR A 156 -1.85 15.24 10.74
C THR A 156 -0.66 16.20 10.64
N LEU A 157 0.21 15.95 9.66
CA LEU A 157 1.42 16.71 9.42
C LEU A 157 1.40 17.32 8.02
N CYS A 158 1.64 18.64 7.94
CA CYS A 158 1.84 19.33 6.68
C CYS A 158 3.13 18.87 6.01
N LEU A 159 3.06 18.52 4.70
CA LEU A 159 4.20 17.98 3.97
C LEU A 159 5.05 19.07 3.29
N PHE A 160 4.48 20.24 3.00
CA PHE A 160 5.21 21.32 2.34
C PHE A 160 5.77 22.37 3.31
N ARG A 161 5.46 22.25 4.61
CA ARG A 161 5.96 23.14 5.67
C ARG A 161 6.49 22.38 6.87
N GLY A 162 7.36 23.03 7.63
CA GLY A 162 8.02 22.43 8.78
C GLY A 162 9.11 21.43 8.38
N GLY A 163 9.46 20.52 9.23
CA GLY A 163 10.58 19.59 9.02
C GLY A 163 10.18 18.15 8.71
N TYR A 164 8.88 17.81 8.77
CA TYR A 164 8.45 16.42 8.74
C TYR A 164 8.83 15.68 7.46
N LEU A 165 8.55 16.24 6.28
CA LEU A 165 8.87 15.57 5.02
C LEU A 165 10.37 15.34 4.87
N HIS A 166 11.19 16.28 5.31
CA HIS A 166 12.65 16.13 5.31
C HIS A 166 13.08 14.99 6.23
N HIS A 167 12.57 14.96 7.46
CA HIS A 167 12.81 13.87 8.42
C HIS A 167 12.37 12.50 7.85
N LEU A 168 11.21 12.43 7.23
CA LEU A 168 10.71 11.21 6.59
C LEU A 168 11.69 10.74 5.50
N MET A 169 12.12 11.62 4.60
CA MET A 169 13.07 11.26 3.54
C MET A 169 14.43 10.81 4.07
N GLN A 170 14.94 11.42 5.12
CA GLN A 170 16.17 10.96 5.78
C GLN A 170 15.98 9.57 6.40
N THR A 171 14.83 9.33 7.01
CA THR A 171 14.47 8.03 7.60
C THR A 171 14.37 6.94 6.54
N LEU A 172 13.73 7.21 5.41
CA LEU A 172 13.68 6.26 4.29
C LEU A 172 15.07 5.95 3.75
N GLN A 173 15.95 6.98 3.62
CA GLN A 173 17.32 6.77 3.16
C GLN A 173 18.10 5.88 4.12
N MET A 174 18.00 6.14 5.42
CA MET A 174 18.62 5.30 6.45
C MET A 174 18.20 3.83 6.30
N TYR A 175 16.92 3.55 6.10
CA TYR A 175 16.46 2.17 5.93
C TYR A 175 16.83 1.57 4.57
N ALA A 176 16.85 2.36 3.50
CA ALA A 176 17.34 1.89 2.20
C ALA A 176 18.82 1.47 2.28
N ASP A 177 19.64 2.25 3.00
CA ASP A 177 21.06 1.94 3.26
C ASP A 177 21.23 0.67 4.12
N MET A 178 20.28 0.39 5.02
CA MET A 178 20.23 -0.86 5.78
C MET A 178 19.76 -2.08 4.95
N GLY A 179 19.26 -1.85 3.73
CA GLY A 179 18.85 -2.91 2.81
C GLY A 179 17.36 -3.07 2.61
N ILE A 180 16.53 -2.17 3.13
CA ILE A 180 15.09 -2.15 2.80
C ILE A 180 14.92 -1.84 1.32
N LYS A 181 14.06 -2.60 0.64
CA LYS A 181 13.86 -2.55 -0.82
C LYS A 181 12.43 -2.25 -1.23
N MET A 182 11.54 -2.02 -0.28
CA MET A 182 10.17 -1.63 -0.55
C MET A 182 9.64 -0.76 0.58
N PHE A 183 8.91 0.31 0.22
CA PHE A 183 8.20 1.14 1.16
C PHE A 183 6.71 1.18 0.82
N LYS A 184 5.87 0.88 1.81
CA LYS A 184 4.42 1.02 1.74
C LYS A 184 4.03 2.31 2.45
N PHE A 185 3.36 3.22 1.73
CA PHE A 185 2.80 4.44 2.28
C PHE A 185 1.29 4.32 2.46
N ASP A 186 0.84 4.67 3.64
CA ASP A 186 -0.55 4.61 4.06
C ASP A 186 -0.99 5.92 4.71
N PHE A 187 -2.28 6.14 4.90
CA PHE A 187 -2.85 7.28 5.62
C PHE A 187 -2.30 8.63 5.16
N ALA A 188 -2.55 8.98 3.90
CA ALA A 188 -2.17 10.26 3.32
C ALA A 188 -3.31 11.27 3.39
N TYR A 189 -3.04 12.41 4.04
CA TYR A 189 -3.96 13.53 4.22
C TYR A 189 -3.36 14.79 3.60
N PHE A 190 -3.72 15.08 2.36
CA PHE A 190 -3.14 16.20 1.63
C PHE A 190 -3.80 17.54 1.94
N ASP A 191 -4.88 17.55 2.66
CA ASP A 191 -5.54 18.73 3.23
C ASP A 191 -4.91 19.20 4.57
N ALA A 192 -3.91 18.47 5.08
CA ALA A 192 -3.18 18.83 6.30
C ALA A 192 -2.53 20.21 6.18
N ALA A 193 -2.91 21.13 7.06
CA ALA A 193 -2.49 22.52 7.04
C ALA A 193 -2.04 23.00 8.41
N THR A 194 -0.84 23.58 8.47
CA THR A 194 -0.44 24.34 9.67
C THR A 194 -1.36 25.54 9.89
N PRO A 195 -1.51 26.04 11.13
CA PRO A 195 -2.42 27.16 11.42
C PRO A 195 -2.21 28.38 10.51
N ASP A 196 -0.96 28.73 10.22
CA ASP A 196 -0.63 29.84 9.34
C ASP A 196 -0.95 29.56 7.86
N ALA A 197 -0.74 28.34 7.39
CA ALA A 197 -1.13 27.94 6.04
C ALA A 197 -2.65 28.03 5.86
N LYS A 198 -3.41 27.54 6.85
CA LYS A 198 -4.87 27.57 6.83
C LYS A 198 -5.43 28.99 6.83
N CYS A 199 -4.76 29.92 7.49
CA CYS A 199 -5.15 31.33 7.50
C CYS A 199 -4.83 32.09 6.21
N THR A 200 -3.84 31.63 5.43
CA THR A 200 -3.27 32.43 4.33
C THR A 200 -3.47 31.80 2.94
N MET A 201 -3.93 30.55 2.87
CA MET A 201 -4.03 29.80 1.62
C MET A 201 -5.43 29.23 1.41
N LEU A 202 -5.80 28.99 0.16
CA LEU A 202 -7.01 28.25 -0.17
C LEU A 202 -6.82 26.75 0.10
N PRO A 203 -7.88 26.03 0.51
CA PRO A 203 -7.79 24.58 0.75
C PRO A 203 -7.25 23.79 -0.45
N THR A 204 -7.63 24.17 -1.66
CA THR A 204 -7.12 23.56 -2.91
C THR A 204 -5.63 23.76 -3.10
N ASP A 205 -5.11 24.93 -2.72
CA ASP A 205 -3.69 25.25 -2.84
C ASP A 205 -2.87 24.48 -1.79
N ILE A 206 -3.41 24.31 -0.58
CA ILE A 206 -2.83 23.49 0.49
C ILE A 206 -2.69 22.04 0.00
N GLU A 207 -3.77 21.48 -0.55
CA GLU A 207 -3.78 20.11 -1.05
C GLU A 207 -2.74 19.92 -2.16
N GLU A 208 -2.70 20.83 -3.13
CA GLU A 208 -1.73 20.78 -4.23
C GLU A 208 -0.27 20.95 -3.75
N GLN A 209 -0.02 21.83 -2.79
CA GLN A 209 1.32 21.99 -2.21
C GLN A 209 1.81 20.74 -1.49
N ASN A 210 0.95 20.11 -0.67
CA ASN A 210 1.27 18.84 -0.02
C ASN A 210 1.57 17.73 -1.04
N LYS A 211 0.71 17.57 -2.07
CA LYS A 211 0.94 16.57 -3.13
C LYS A 211 2.24 16.82 -3.88
N ASN A 212 2.48 18.05 -4.30
CA ASN A 212 3.67 18.41 -5.04
C ASN A 212 4.96 18.22 -4.23
N ALA A 213 4.94 18.59 -2.96
CA ALA A 213 6.07 18.39 -2.06
C ALA A 213 6.40 16.88 -1.92
N PHE A 214 5.38 16.05 -1.65
CA PHE A 214 5.56 14.61 -1.51
C PHE A 214 6.05 13.96 -2.82
N ILE A 215 5.41 14.27 -3.94
CA ILE A 215 5.80 13.74 -5.26
C ILE A 215 7.25 14.09 -5.58
N SER A 216 7.64 15.35 -5.35
CA SER A 216 9.01 15.81 -5.63
C SER A 216 10.04 15.10 -4.77
N ALA A 217 9.76 14.96 -3.48
CA ALA A 217 10.65 14.29 -2.54
C ALA A 217 10.83 12.79 -2.86
N ILE A 218 9.75 12.09 -3.18
CA ILE A 218 9.84 10.68 -3.56
C ILE A 218 10.53 10.50 -4.92
N LYS A 219 10.31 11.39 -5.89
CA LYS A 219 11.05 11.35 -7.17
C LYS A 219 12.56 11.48 -6.96
N GLU A 220 12.98 12.42 -6.13
CA GLU A 220 14.40 12.60 -5.80
C GLU A 220 14.95 11.37 -5.10
N PHE A 221 14.23 10.82 -4.13
CA PHE A 221 14.62 9.58 -3.45
C PHE A 221 14.76 8.42 -4.45
N ARG A 222 13.79 8.23 -5.33
CA ARG A 222 13.80 7.17 -6.35
C ARG A 222 14.95 7.30 -7.35
N TYR A 223 15.35 8.52 -7.67
CA TYR A 223 16.51 8.75 -8.51
C TYR A 223 17.80 8.24 -7.87
N ARG A 224 17.96 8.45 -6.57
CA ARG A 224 19.10 7.96 -5.79
C ARG A 224 19.02 6.47 -5.48
N ASN A 225 17.82 5.91 -5.36
CA ASN A 225 17.55 4.52 -4.96
C ASN A 225 16.68 3.81 -6.03
N PRO A 226 17.21 3.53 -7.22
CA PRO A 226 16.42 3.04 -8.36
C PRO A 226 15.86 1.62 -8.17
N ASP A 227 16.40 0.84 -7.23
CA ASP A 227 16.00 -0.54 -6.93
C ASP A 227 14.99 -0.65 -5.76
N VAL A 228 14.61 0.47 -5.17
CA VAL A 228 13.58 0.51 -4.12
C VAL A 228 12.20 0.72 -4.73
N LEU A 229 11.25 -0.14 -4.37
CA LEU A 229 9.86 -0.06 -4.81
C LEU A 229 8.99 0.71 -3.82
N PHE A 230 7.92 1.29 -4.32
CA PHE A 230 6.95 2.05 -3.55
C PHE A 230 5.53 1.58 -3.80
N ILE A 231 4.77 1.41 -2.73
CA ILE A 231 3.35 1.06 -2.76
C ILE A 231 2.55 2.19 -2.12
N GLY A 232 1.53 2.71 -2.82
CA GLY A 232 0.59 3.71 -2.30
C GLY A 232 -0.69 3.04 -1.84
N TYR A 233 -1.07 3.24 -0.58
CA TYR A 233 -2.27 2.70 0.06
C TYR A 233 -3.33 3.78 0.31
N ASN A 234 -3.92 3.86 1.50
CA ASN A 234 -5.01 4.77 1.81
C ASN A 234 -4.63 6.25 1.66
N GLY A 235 -5.52 7.03 1.08
CA GLY A 235 -5.34 8.45 0.85
C GLY A 235 -4.80 8.83 -0.53
N PHE A 236 -4.44 7.86 -1.37
CA PHE A 236 -3.99 8.10 -2.75
C PHE A 236 -5.08 7.87 -3.80
N GLY A 237 -6.33 7.69 -3.36
CA GLY A 237 -7.49 7.65 -4.23
C GLY A 237 -7.88 6.28 -4.77
N GLY A 238 -7.18 5.22 -4.38
CA GLY A 238 -7.47 3.86 -4.82
C GLY A 238 -8.28 3.02 -3.82
N ASP A 239 -8.46 3.50 -2.60
CA ASP A 239 -9.04 2.73 -1.51
C ASP A 239 -10.56 2.51 -1.62
N MET A 240 -11.02 1.38 -1.12
CA MET A 240 -12.43 1.00 -1.02
C MET A 240 -13.01 1.19 0.40
N GLU A 241 -12.18 1.42 1.39
CA GLU A 241 -12.55 1.19 2.79
C GLU A 241 -13.66 2.07 3.32
N ASN A 242 -13.77 3.30 2.87
CA ASN A 242 -14.66 4.29 3.50
C ASN A 242 -15.69 4.89 2.55
N THR A 243 -16.03 4.22 1.46
CA THR A 243 -16.93 4.80 0.49
C THR A 243 -18.20 3.98 0.28
N VAL A 244 -19.33 4.64 0.42
CA VAL A 244 -20.65 4.10 -0.01
C VAL A 244 -20.63 3.81 -1.52
N THR A 245 -19.71 4.41 -2.25
CA THR A 245 -19.51 4.22 -3.69
C THR A 245 -18.02 4.12 -4.02
N PRO A 246 -17.36 2.99 -3.70
CA PRO A 246 -15.92 2.80 -3.87
C PRO A 246 -15.44 3.04 -5.31
N PHE A 247 -16.30 2.77 -6.29
CA PHE A 247 -15.99 2.89 -7.72
C PHE A 247 -15.89 4.32 -8.24
N ARG A 248 -16.18 5.34 -7.44
CA ARG A 248 -16.26 6.73 -7.90
C ARG A 248 -15.10 7.60 -7.48
N LYS A 249 -14.14 7.07 -6.74
CA LYS A 249 -12.92 7.82 -6.43
C LYS A 249 -12.00 7.85 -7.64
N THR A 250 -11.69 9.03 -8.10
CA THR A 250 -10.68 9.25 -9.15
C THR A 250 -9.29 9.19 -8.55
N VAL A 251 -8.42 8.45 -9.17
CA VAL A 251 -6.98 8.44 -8.83
C VAL A 251 -6.30 9.62 -9.51
N ASP A 252 -5.56 10.41 -8.77
CA ASP A 252 -4.63 11.37 -9.35
C ASP A 252 -3.48 10.59 -10.01
N LEU A 253 -3.40 10.65 -11.33
CA LEU A 253 -2.43 9.85 -12.08
C LEU A 253 -0.97 10.25 -11.82
N ARG A 254 -0.72 11.39 -11.19
CA ARG A 254 0.62 11.78 -10.75
C ARG A 254 1.21 10.81 -9.73
N TRP A 255 0.37 10.11 -8.96
CA TRP A 255 0.83 9.07 -8.03
C TRP A 255 1.58 7.95 -8.70
N LEU A 256 1.24 7.63 -9.94
CA LEU A 256 1.94 6.61 -10.71
C LEU A 256 3.35 7.03 -11.16
N GLU A 257 3.72 8.29 -10.95
CA GLU A 257 5.10 8.75 -11.14
C GLU A 257 6.01 8.31 -10.00
N ILE A 258 5.44 8.06 -8.84
CA ILE A 258 6.18 7.74 -7.63
C ILE A 258 5.90 6.35 -7.08
N PHE A 259 4.69 5.81 -7.25
CA PHE A 259 4.35 4.46 -6.81
C PHE A 259 4.49 3.43 -7.92
N ASP A 260 5.04 2.28 -7.60
CA ASP A 260 5.12 1.14 -8.52
C ASP A 260 3.80 0.38 -8.57
N THR A 261 3.08 0.31 -7.46
CA THR A 261 1.71 -0.19 -7.37
C THR A 261 0.84 0.70 -6.49
N MET A 262 -0.46 0.65 -6.72
CA MET A 262 -1.46 1.38 -5.96
C MET A 262 -2.53 0.44 -5.45
N TYR A 263 -2.87 0.62 -4.19
CA TYR A 263 -3.95 -0.07 -3.51
C TYR A 263 -5.31 0.21 -4.14
N CYS A 264 -6.13 -0.80 -4.26
CA CYS A 264 -7.49 -0.66 -4.77
C CYS A 264 -8.56 -1.25 -3.84
N GLY A 265 -8.22 -1.45 -2.60
CA GLY A 265 -9.11 -1.95 -1.56
C GLY A 265 -8.77 -3.35 -1.08
N ASP A 266 -9.19 -3.65 0.13
CA ASP A 266 -9.01 -4.94 0.75
C ASP A 266 -10.21 -5.84 0.45
N PRO A 267 -10.02 -6.98 -0.20
CA PRO A 267 -11.06 -7.98 -0.31
C PRO A 267 -11.26 -8.65 1.05
N ARG A 268 -11.82 -7.92 2.01
CA ARG A 268 -12.09 -8.47 3.34
C ARG A 268 -13.14 -9.56 3.25
N LEU A 269 -12.77 -10.69 3.78
CA LEU A 269 -13.67 -11.81 3.93
C LEU A 269 -14.39 -11.63 5.25
N SER A 270 -15.67 -11.31 5.23
CA SER A 270 -16.47 -11.28 6.46
C SER A 270 -16.93 -12.68 6.88
N ASP A 271 -17.55 -12.75 8.05
CA ASP A 271 -17.82 -13.98 8.80
C ASP A 271 -18.75 -15.03 8.14
N VAL A 272 -19.32 -14.76 6.99
CA VAL A 272 -20.12 -15.73 6.22
C VAL A 272 -19.26 -16.28 5.07
N PRO A 273 -18.67 -17.48 5.24
CA PRO A 273 -17.43 -17.86 4.55
C PRO A 273 -17.50 -17.96 3.03
N MET A 274 -18.64 -18.34 2.46
CA MET A 274 -18.70 -18.59 1.01
C MET A 274 -19.28 -17.42 0.23
N MET A 275 -20.37 -16.84 0.67
CA MET A 275 -21.02 -15.74 -0.07
C MET A 275 -20.20 -14.46 -0.05
N ASN A 276 -19.53 -14.18 1.06
CA ASN A 276 -18.72 -12.97 1.17
C ASN A 276 -17.38 -13.07 0.44
N PHE A 277 -16.83 -14.26 0.29
CA PHE A 277 -15.67 -14.46 -0.58
C PHE A 277 -15.99 -14.05 -2.03
N TRP A 278 -17.03 -14.60 -2.63
CA TRP A 278 -17.42 -14.28 -4.00
C TRP A 278 -17.79 -12.82 -4.16
N ARG A 279 -18.59 -12.28 -3.24
CA ARG A 279 -18.97 -10.88 -3.25
C ARG A 279 -17.76 -9.94 -3.15
N SER A 280 -16.82 -10.24 -2.27
CA SER A 280 -15.59 -9.44 -2.15
C SER A 280 -14.75 -9.52 -3.43
N GLN A 281 -14.68 -10.70 -4.06
CA GLN A 281 -13.96 -10.86 -5.31
C GLN A 281 -14.62 -10.14 -6.48
N ASP A 282 -15.95 -10.13 -6.54
CA ASP A 282 -16.70 -9.38 -7.54
C ASP A 282 -16.50 -7.88 -7.36
N LEU A 283 -16.67 -7.36 -6.16
CA LEU A 283 -16.44 -5.94 -5.84
C LEU A 283 -15.02 -5.51 -6.17
N TYR A 284 -14.04 -6.33 -5.82
CA TYR A 284 -12.64 -6.07 -6.10
C TYR A 284 -12.36 -6.07 -7.61
N SER A 285 -12.94 -7.01 -8.35
CA SER A 285 -12.82 -7.08 -9.80
C SER A 285 -13.46 -5.87 -10.47
N ASP A 286 -14.63 -5.45 -10.00
CA ASP A 286 -15.32 -4.27 -10.49
C ASP A 286 -14.51 -3.00 -10.22
N HIS A 287 -13.92 -2.90 -9.03
CA HIS A 287 -13.07 -1.77 -8.68
C HIS A 287 -11.80 -1.71 -9.54
N MET A 288 -11.11 -2.83 -9.74
CA MET A 288 -9.97 -2.91 -10.65
C MET A 288 -10.35 -2.51 -12.07
N THR A 289 -11.50 -2.99 -12.55
CA THR A 289 -12.02 -2.65 -13.88
C THR A 289 -12.30 -1.16 -13.99
N PHE A 290 -12.90 -0.56 -12.97
CA PHE A 290 -13.15 0.87 -12.92
C PHE A 290 -11.84 1.68 -12.96
N GLN A 291 -10.87 1.32 -12.11
CA GLN A 291 -9.57 1.99 -12.07
C GLN A 291 -8.87 1.93 -13.44
N TYR A 292 -8.94 0.79 -14.10
CA TYR A 292 -8.36 0.63 -15.43
C TYR A 292 -9.12 1.41 -16.52
N LEU A 293 -10.43 1.23 -16.61
CA LEU A 293 -11.23 1.78 -17.71
C LEU A 293 -11.50 3.28 -17.58
N PHE A 294 -11.76 3.77 -16.37
CA PHE A 294 -12.20 5.15 -16.15
C PHE A 294 -11.08 6.06 -15.62
N ASN A 295 -10.21 5.53 -14.78
CA ASN A 295 -9.08 6.31 -14.26
C ASN A 295 -7.77 6.09 -15.02
N GLY A 296 -7.71 5.12 -15.93
CA GLY A 296 -6.54 4.84 -16.73
C GLY A 296 -5.36 4.25 -15.95
N VAL A 297 -5.62 3.65 -14.78
CA VAL A 297 -4.58 2.96 -13.99
C VAL A 297 -4.28 1.61 -14.64
N PRO A 298 -3.07 1.34 -15.13
CA PRO A 298 -2.75 0.05 -15.71
C PRO A 298 -2.92 -1.08 -14.69
N VAL A 299 -3.59 -2.17 -15.07
CA VAL A 299 -3.88 -3.31 -14.16
C VAL A 299 -2.62 -3.81 -13.45
N ARG A 300 -1.48 -3.88 -14.14
CA ARG A 300 -0.18 -4.25 -13.55
C ARG A 300 0.33 -3.28 -12.47
N ARG A 301 -0.28 -2.12 -12.32
CA ARG A 301 0.06 -1.10 -11.32
C ARG A 301 -0.94 -1.08 -10.17
N ILE A 302 -1.90 -1.99 -10.17
CA ILE A 302 -2.87 -2.14 -9.11
C ILE A 302 -2.35 -3.19 -8.14
N ASP A 303 -2.29 -2.84 -6.87
CA ASP A 303 -1.97 -3.79 -5.81
C ASP A 303 -3.13 -4.77 -5.65
N ASN A 304 -2.83 -6.02 -5.83
CA ASN A 304 -3.79 -7.10 -5.80
C ASN A 304 -3.68 -7.84 -4.47
N CYS A 305 -4.17 -7.21 -3.44
CA CYS A 305 -4.08 -7.70 -2.07
C CYS A 305 -4.98 -8.92 -1.84
N ALA A 306 -4.44 -9.93 -1.17
CA ALA A 306 -5.21 -11.05 -0.65
C ALA A 306 -4.93 -11.22 0.84
N PHE A 307 -5.94 -10.95 1.64
CA PHE A 307 -5.83 -11.06 3.09
C PHE A 307 -5.76 -12.49 3.57
N MET A 308 -4.93 -12.73 4.57
CA MET A 308 -4.93 -13.92 5.43
C MET A 308 -4.61 -15.24 4.74
N ILE A 309 -3.84 -15.23 3.68
CA ILE A 309 -3.39 -16.47 3.06
C ILE A 309 -2.36 -17.16 3.98
N GLY A 310 -2.64 -18.43 4.27
CA GLY A 310 -1.72 -19.29 5.03
C GLY A 310 -1.74 -19.10 6.54
N THR A 311 -2.62 -18.27 7.09
CA THR A 311 -2.84 -18.19 8.52
C THR A 311 -3.77 -19.29 9.01
N THR A 312 -3.30 -20.10 9.94
CA THR A 312 -4.11 -21.12 10.62
C THR A 312 -4.59 -20.59 11.96
N GLY A 313 -5.82 -20.89 12.34
CA GLY A 313 -6.40 -20.43 13.61
C GLY A 313 -6.74 -18.94 13.61
N THR A 314 -7.03 -18.41 12.45
CA THR A 314 -7.44 -17.03 12.30
C THR A 314 -8.79 -16.75 12.94
N CYS A 315 -9.04 -15.51 13.36
CA CYS A 315 -10.34 -15.07 13.85
C CYS A 315 -11.50 -15.35 12.87
N TYR A 316 -11.20 -15.60 11.61
CA TYR A 316 -12.20 -15.92 10.59
C TYR A 316 -12.51 -17.41 10.44
N ASN A 317 -11.78 -18.29 11.09
CA ASN A 317 -12.02 -19.75 11.13
C ASN A 317 -12.55 -20.34 9.83
N ARG A 318 -11.82 -20.13 8.72
CA ARG A 318 -12.31 -20.44 7.36
C ARG A 318 -11.88 -21.80 6.87
N ALA A 319 -12.75 -22.39 6.05
CA ALA A 319 -12.44 -23.64 5.39
C ALA A 319 -11.21 -23.52 4.46
N LEU A 320 -10.32 -24.49 4.51
CA LEU A 320 -9.07 -24.52 3.71
C LEU A 320 -9.31 -24.31 2.21
N ASN A 321 -10.45 -24.73 1.68
CA ASN A 321 -10.79 -24.56 0.27
C ASN A 321 -11.04 -23.10 -0.12
N ALA A 322 -11.60 -22.27 0.80
CA ALA A 322 -11.75 -20.84 0.56
C ALA A 322 -10.39 -20.14 0.45
N TRP A 323 -9.43 -20.53 1.29
CA TRP A 323 -8.06 -20.03 1.25
C TRP A 323 -7.35 -20.36 -0.06
N LYS A 324 -7.48 -21.60 -0.52
CA LYS A 324 -6.92 -22.02 -1.80
C LYS A 324 -7.49 -21.23 -2.97
N GLY A 325 -8.80 -21.00 -2.95
CA GLY A 325 -9.46 -20.20 -3.98
C GLY A 325 -8.95 -18.76 -4.01
N MET A 326 -8.81 -18.12 -2.86
CA MET A 326 -8.24 -16.78 -2.76
C MET A 326 -6.81 -16.71 -3.29
N MET A 327 -5.96 -17.63 -2.86
CA MET A 327 -4.58 -17.70 -3.30
C MET A 327 -4.49 -17.84 -4.82
N ILE A 328 -5.27 -18.73 -5.41
CA ILE A 328 -5.30 -18.95 -6.86
C ILE A 328 -5.75 -17.67 -7.58
N LEU A 329 -6.81 -17.01 -7.11
CA LEU A 329 -7.33 -15.78 -7.73
C LEU A 329 -6.32 -14.64 -7.63
N THR A 330 -5.68 -14.47 -6.48
CA THR A 330 -4.65 -13.45 -6.28
C THR A 330 -3.46 -13.68 -7.21
N MET A 331 -2.94 -14.89 -7.25
CA MET A 331 -1.83 -15.24 -8.14
C MET A 331 -2.19 -15.08 -9.62
N ALA A 332 -3.42 -15.46 -10.02
CA ALA A 332 -3.90 -15.29 -11.39
C ALA A 332 -4.02 -13.83 -11.82
N ARG A 333 -4.18 -12.91 -10.86
CA ARG A 333 -4.24 -11.46 -11.10
C ARG A 333 -2.87 -10.77 -10.98
N GLY A 334 -1.83 -11.49 -10.65
CA GLY A 334 -0.47 -10.96 -10.51
C GLY A 334 -0.18 -10.35 -9.13
N GLY A 335 -0.93 -10.78 -8.11
CA GLY A 335 -0.69 -10.42 -6.71
C GLY A 335 0.30 -11.36 -6.03
#